data_d17a51b063a5e9b7ed398a94be9cadfc
#
_entry.id   d17a51b063a5e9b7ed398a94be9cadfc
#
_cell.length_a   1.000
_cell.length_b   1.000
_cell.length_c   1.000
_cell.angle_alpha   90.00
_cell.angle_beta   90.00
_cell.angle_gamma   90.00
#
_symmetry.space_group_name_H-M   'P 1'
#
loop_
_entity.id
_entity.type
_entity.pdbx_description
1 polymer ?
#
loop_
_entity_poly.entity_id
_entity_poly.type
_entity_poly.pdbx_seq_one_letter_code
_entity_poly.pdbx_strand_id
1 'polypeptide(L)'
;MTSGYVCTSCGAACAADTHEPKCRYGGLFELDFTPPAWDPARIDRSEWSIFRYRDFMAVDGDIWRSVTMGEGMTPVIEMDGRNGVLLKMDYAMPTLSFKDRGAATLVSHMLAIGVRTCVQDSSGNAGNSVAAYAARAGIACEIYVPEGTSPKKITMIESHGAKVHVVPGTRDHCADVCRAQVAERGAYYANHVYNPYFYEGVNNPCLKAEA
;
A
#
# COMPACT_ATOMS: atom_id res chain seq x y z
N MET A 1 -1.51 -15.96 12.44
CA MET A 1 -1.38 -16.96 11.33
C MET A 1 -1.17 -16.14 10.08
N THR A 2 -0.05 -16.31 9.42
CA THR A 2 0.24 -15.61 8.15
C THR A 2 -0.82 -16.03 7.14
N SER A 3 -1.66 -15.09 6.73
CA SER A 3 -2.63 -15.34 5.66
C SER A 3 -1.88 -15.75 4.39
N GLY A 4 -2.32 -16.78 3.70
CA GLY A 4 -1.80 -17.14 2.39
C GLY A 4 -2.36 -16.23 1.30
N TYR A 5 -1.97 -16.51 0.07
CA TYR A 5 -2.59 -15.94 -1.12
C TYR A 5 -3.39 -17.00 -1.87
N VAL A 6 -4.46 -16.58 -2.51
CA VAL A 6 -5.23 -17.38 -3.47
C VAL A 6 -5.24 -16.67 -4.81
N CYS A 7 -4.97 -17.40 -5.89
CA CYS A 7 -5.05 -16.85 -7.23
C CYS A 7 -6.51 -16.64 -7.67
N THR A 8 -6.86 -15.44 -8.07
CA THR A 8 -8.22 -15.08 -8.53
C THR A 8 -8.67 -15.81 -9.80
N SER A 9 -7.72 -16.33 -10.59
CA SER A 9 -8.02 -16.96 -11.89
C SER A 9 -8.08 -18.50 -11.82
N CYS A 10 -7.24 -19.13 -10.98
CA CYS A 10 -7.15 -20.60 -10.94
C CYS A 10 -7.36 -21.21 -9.53
N GLY A 11 -7.57 -20.40 -8.51
CA GLY A 11 -7.78 -20.85 -7.13
C GLY A 11 -6.54 -21.46 -6.45
N ALA A 12 -5.37 -21.44 -7.10
CA ALA A 12 -4.16 -22.00 -6.51
C ALA A 12 -3.74 -21.19 -5.28
N ALA A 13 -3.46 -21.88 -4.17
CA ALA A 13 -2.90 -21.28 -2.98
C ALA A 13 -1.39 -20.98 -3.17
N CYS A 14 -0.93 -19.91 -2.56
CA CYS A 14 0.47 -19.50 -2.55
C CYS A 14 0.82 -18.94 -1.16
N ALA A 15 2.05 -19.11 -0.74
CA ALA A 15 2.53 -18.52 0.50
C ALA A 15 2.60 -16.98 0.39
N ALA A 16 2.21 -16.28 1.46
CA ALA A 16 2.19 -14.81 1.46
C ALA A 16 3.58 -14.18 1.45
N ASP A 17 4.64 -14.93 1.76
CA ASP A 17 6.03 -14.48 1.70
C ASP A 17 6.65 -14.55 0.29
N THR A 18 5.84 -14.90 -0.73
CA THR A 18 6.30 -14.87 -2.12
C THR A 18 6.63 -13.45 -2.58
N HIS A 19 7.70 -13.31 -3.38
CA HIS A 19 8.00 -12.08 -4.09
C HIS A 19 7.37 -12.00 -5.49
N GLU A 20 6.70 -13.10 -5.92
CA GLU A 20 6.04 -13.13 -7.22
C GLU A 20 4.83 -12.20 -7.24
N PRO A 21 4.75 -11.26 -8.19
CA PRO A 21 3.65 -10.30 -8.26
C PRO A 21 2.35 -10.93 -8.79
N LYS A 22 2.42 -12.13 -9.37
CA LYS A 22 1.31 -12.88 -9.96
C LYS A 22 1.50 -14.38 -9.80
N CYS A 23 0.38 -15.09 -9.85
CA CYS A 23 0.40 -16.53 -10.01
C CYS A 23 1.14 -16.92 -11.30
N ARG A 24 1.81 -18.07 -11.31
CA ARG A 24 2.50 -18.64 -12.48
C ARG A 24 1.62 -18.73 -13.74
N TYR A 25 0.31 -18.73 -13.59
CA TYR A 25 -0.67 -18.70 -14.68
C TYR A 25 -1.16 -17.30 -15.03
N GLY A 26 -0.54 -16.24 -14.48
CA GLY A 26 -0.81 -14.83 -14.79
C GLY A 26 -1.95 -14.17 -14.00
N GLY A 27 -2.67 -14.94 -13.15
CA GLY A 27 -3.74 -14.38 -12.30
C GLY A 27 -3.19 -13.54 -11.15
N LEU A 28 -3.97 -12.55 -10.72
CA LEU A 28 -3.67 -11.76 -9.53
C LEU A 28 -3.91 -12.57 -8.27
N PHE A 29 -3.31 -12.13 -7.18
CA PHE A 29 -3.52 -12.72 -5.86
C PHE A 29 -4.57 -11.94 -5.05
N GLU A 30 -5.29 -12.65 -4.22
CA GLU A 30 -6.09 -12.15 -3.09
C GLU A 30 -5.57 -12.77 -1.80
N LEU A 31 -5.85 -12.11 -0.67
CA LEU A 31 -5.56 -12.66 0.65
C LEU A 31 -6.50 -13.83 0.95
N ASP A 32 -5.95 -14.96 1.38
CA ASP A 32 -6.72 -16.04 1.99
C ASP A 32 -7.03 -15.67 3.45
N PHE A 33 -7.90 -14.69 3.58
CA PHE A 33 -8.28 -14.12 4.86
C PHE A 33 -9.79 -13.81 4.88
N THR A 34 -10.47 -14.30 5.89
CA THR A 34 -11.85 -13.93 6.17
C THR A 34 -11.88 -13.12 7.46
N PRO A 35 -12.23 -11.84 7.40
CA PRO A 35 -12.33 -11.05 8.61
C PRO A 35 -13.42 -11.61 9.54
N PRO A 36 -13.25 -11.54 10.86
CA PRO A 36 -14.28 -11.93 11.79
C PRO A 36 -15.55 -11.07 11.63
N ALA A 37 -16.66 -11.54 12.18
CA ALA A 37 -17.87 -10.73 12.24
C ALA A 37 -17.58 -9.38 12.92
N TRP A 38 -18.22 -8.32 12.41
CA TRP A 38 -18.06 -6.99 12.96
C TRP A 38 -18.49 -6.93 14.43
N ASP A 39 -17.56 -6.49 15.27
CA ASP A 39 -17.79 -6.25 16.69
C ASP A 39 -17.03 -4.97 17.12
N PRO A 40 -17.74 -3.88 17.45
CA PRO A 40 -17.13 -2.63 17.90
C PRO A 40 -16.26 -2.75 19.16
N ALA A 41 -16.45 -3.80 19.97
CA ALA A 41 -15.62 -4.04 21.15
C ALA A 41 -14.18 -4.45 20.79
N ARG A 42 -13.95 -4.91 19.58
CA ARG A 42 -12.63 -5.30 19.07
C ARG A 42 -11.81 -4.13 18.51
N ILE A 43 -12.40 -2.93 18.44
CA ILE A 43 -11.69 -1.73 18.00
C ILE A 43 -10.74 -1.28 19.10
N ASP A 44 -9.44 -1.22 18.79
CA ASP A 44 -8.46 -0.62 19.69
C ASP A 44 -8.59 0.91 19.70
N ARG A 45 -9.33 1.43 20.68
CA ARG A 45 -9.60 2.85 20.79
C ARG A 45 -8.40 3.68 21.28
N SER A 46 -7.31 3.02 21.72
CA SER A 46 -6.06 3.68 22.06
C SER A 46 -5.15 3.92 20.85
N GLU A 47 -5.42 3.23 19.73
CA GLU A 47 -4.68 3.37 18.47
C GLU A 47 -5.33 4.42 17.57
N TRP A 48 -4.53 5.36 17.05
CA TRP A 48 -4.98 6.48 16.20
C TRP A 48 -4.61 6.32 14.72
N SER A 49 -4.32 5.11 14.28
CA SER A 49 -4.13 4.78 12.87
C SER A 49 -5.18 3.78 12.39
N ILE A 50 -5.09 3.36 11.11
CA ILE A 50 -5.94 2.28 10.58
C ILE A 50 -5.78 0.98 11.37
N PHE A 51 -4.66 0.79 12.05
CA PHE A 51 -4.39 -0.44 12.81
C PHE A 51 -5.20 -0.58 14.09
N ARG A 52 -6.02 0.43 14.43
CA ARG A 52 -7.10 0.26 15.43
C ARG A 52 -8.08 -0.85 15.05
N TYR A 53 -8.17 -1.16 13.75
CA TYR A 53 -9.02 -2.22 13.18
C TYR A 53 -8.24 -3.50 12.86
N ARG A 54 -7.00 -3.67 13.36
CA ARG A 54 -6.14 -4.80 13.02
C ARG A 54 -6.77 -6.17 13.24
N ASP A 55 -7.71 -6.28 14.19
CA ASP A 55 -8.46 -7.52 14.45
C ASP A 55 -9.32 -7.95 13.25
N PHE A 56 -9.63 -7.03 12.35
CA PHE A 56 -10.39 -7.25 11.13
C PHE A 56 -9.52 -7.23 9.88
N MET A 57 -8.19 -7.21 10.03
CA MET A 57 -7.22 -7.08 8.95
C MET A 57 -6.28 -8.28 8.93
N ALA A 58 -5.79 -8.62 7.75
CA ALA A 58 -4.77 -9.65 7.58
C ALA A 58 -3.37 -9.14 7.98
N VAL A 59 -3.25 -8.55 9.18
CA VAL A 59 -2.00 -8.00 9.70
C VAL A 59 -1.58 -8.79 10.94
N ASP A 60 -0.43 -9.42 10.88
CA ASP A 60 0.09 -10.23 11.98
C ASP A 60 1.00 -9.42 12.91
N GLY A 61 0.86 -9.68 14.20
CA GLY A 61 1.75 -9.16 15.23
C GLY A 61 1.75 -7.64 15.35
N ASP A 62 2.88 -7.10 15.81
CA ASP A 62 3.05 -5.67 16.13
C ASP A 62 4.02 -4.93 15.20
N ILE A 63 4.45 -5.56 14.11
CA ILE A 63 5.46 -4.99 13.20
C ILE A 63 4.99 -3.65 12.58
N TRP A 64 3.69 -3.51 12.38
CA TRP A 64 3.05 -2.29 11.90
C TRP A 64 3.37 -1.05 12.74
N ARG A 65 3.69 -1.21 14.04
CA ARG A 65 4.05 -0.11 14.95
C ARG A 65 5.31 0.64 14.50
N SER A 66 6.22 -0.04 13.83
CA SER A 66 7.43 0.59 13.25
C SER A 66 7.19 1.22 11.88
N VAL A 67 6.02 0.97 11.28
CA VAL A 67 5.66 1.43 9.93
C VAL A 67 4.65 2.56 9.96
N THR A 68 3.63 2.49 10.81
CA THR A 68 2.56 3.50 10.85
C THR A 68 3.10 4.91 11.07
N MET A 69 2.47 5.88 10.42
CA MET A 69 2.65 7.32 10.61
C MET A 69 1.36 8.00 11.08
N GLY A 70 0.38 7.21 11.57
CA GLY A 70 -0.91 7.72 12.03
C GLY A 70 -1.93 7.91 10.90
N GLU A 71 -1.78 7.20 9.79
CA GLU A 71 -2.73 7.19 8.68
C GLU A 71 -4.11 6.68 9.12
N GLY A 72 -5.16 7.27 8.61
CA GLY A 72 -6.53 7.03 9.02
C GLY A 72 -7.07 8.20 9.85
N MET A 73 -8.20 8.03 10.50
CA MET A 73 -8.86 9.01 11.36
C MET A 73 -8.96 10.42 10.73
N THR A 74 -9.14 10.46 9.40
CA THR A 74 -9.28 11.73 8.68
C THR A 74 -10.62 12.39 9.01
N PRO A 75 -10.68 13.72 9.15
CA PRO A 75 -11.90 14.43 9.45
C PRO A 75 -13.00 14.20 8.41
N VAL A 76 -14.24 14.19 8.87
CA VAL A 76 -15.42 14.26 8.02
C VAL A 76 -16.11 15.59 8.29
N ILE A 77 -16.33 16.37 7.24
CA ILE A 77 -16.97 17.69 7.34
C ILE A 77 -18.20 17.76 6.42
N GLU A 78 -19.18 18.56 6.77
CA GLU A 78 -20.29 18.87 5.89
C GLU A 78 -19.84 19.86 4.80
N MET A 79 -20.28 19.64 3.57
CA MET A 79 -19.95 20.52 2.45
C MET A 79 -20.81 21.77 2.49
N ASP A 80 -20.19 22.95 2.54
CA ASP A 80 -20.87 24.22 2.51
C ASP A 80 -21.82 24.34 1.32
N GLY A 81 -23.06 24.79 1.60
CA GLY A 81 -24.09 25.01 0.58
C GLY A 81 -24.73 23.75 0.00
N ARG A 82 -24.41 22.54 0.56
CA ARG A 82 -25.02 21.28 0.16
C ARG A 82 -25.38 20.44 1.38
N ASN A 83 -26.58 20.58 1.89
CA ASN A 83 -27.06 19.85 3.06
C ASN A 83 -26.97 18.35 2.88
N GLY A 84 -26.40 17.66 3.87
CA GLY A 84 -26.28 16.21 3.91
C GLY A 84 -25.15 15.62 3.04
N VAL A 85 -24.33 16.46 2.41
CA VAL A 85 -23.12 15.99 1.70
C VAL A 85 -21.93 16.07 2.64
N LEU A 86 -21.35 14.91 2.95
CA LEU A 86 -20.18 14.80 3.81
C LEU A 86 -18.91 14.61 2.97
N LEU A 87 -17.86 15.31 3.34
CA LEU A 87 -16.53 15.22 2.73
C LEU A 87 -15.57 14.53 3.70
N LYS A 88 -15.06 13.36 3.32
CA LYS A 88 -13.95 12.71 4.04
C LYS A 88 -12.63 13.30 3.56
N MET A 89 -11.90 13.92 4.49
CA MET A 89 -10.72 14.75 4.19
C MET A 89 -9.44 13.91 4.06
N ASP A 90 -9.40 12.99 3.11
CA ASP A 90 -8.28 12.05 2.94
C ASP A 90 -6.94 12.73 2.57
N TYR A 91 -6.96 13.99 2.21
CA TYR A 91 -5.75 14.80 2.07
C TYR A 91 -5.10 15.20 3.41
N ALA A 92 -5.75 14.91 4.55
CA ALA A 92 -5.15 15.07 5.87
C ALA A 92 -4.27 13.88 6.28
N MET A 93 -4.03 12.94 5.38
CA MET A 93 -3.11 11.82 5.56
C MET A 93 -1.64 12.27 5.53
N PRO A 94 -0.69 11.48 6.10
CA PRO A 94 0.75 11.80 6.13
C PRO A 94 1.37 12.18 4.78
N THR A 95 0.97 11.51 3.69
CA THR A 95 1.42 11.87 2.33
C THR A 95 0.33 12.52 1.47
N LEU A 96 -0.66 13.11 2.13
CA LEU A 96 -1.78 13.86 1.54
C LEU A 96 -2.68 13.02 0.62
N SER A 97 -2.80 11.73 0.88
CA SER A 97 -3.59 10.83 0.04
C SER A 97 -4.06 9.58 0.80
N PHE A 98 -5.25 9.08 0.46
CA PHE A 98 -5.78 7.80 0.95
C PHE A 98 -4.89 6.58 0.64
N LYS A 99 -3.91 6.73 -0.26
CA LYS A 99 -2.93 5.67 -0.58
C LYS A 99 -2.08 5.28 0.62
N ASP A 100 -1.99 6.12 1.61
CA ASP A 100 -1.27 5.86 2.86
C ASP A 100 -1.79 4.63 3.59
N ARG A 101 -3.11 4.41 3.59
CA ARG A 101 -3.70 3.21 4.17
C ARG A 101 -3.13 1.92 3.55
N GLY A 102 -3.09 1.89 2.20
CA GLY A 102 -2.53 0.74 1.48
C GLY A 102 -1.02 0.62 1.62
N ALA A 103 -0.29 1.74 1.65
CA ALA A 103 1.15 1.72 1.84
C ALA A 103 1.53 1.22 3.24
N ALA A 104 0.80 1.63 4.28
CA ALA A 104 1.05 1.18 5.65
C ALA A 104 0.94 -0.35 5.79
N THR A 105 -0.13 -0.95 5.24
CA THR A 105 -0.33 -2.41 5.29
C THR A 105 0.67 -3.17 4.43
N LEU A 106 0.90 -2.70 3.19
CA LEU A 106 1.89 -3.31 2.30
C LEU A 106 3.30 -3.29 2.91
N VAL A 107 3.74 -2.14 3.42
CA VAL A 107 5.09 -2.00 3.97
C VAL A 107 5.23 -2.78 5.28
N SER A 108 4.17 -2.88 6.09
CA SER A 108 4.15 -3.77 7.26
C SER A 108 4.35 -5.23 6.87
N HIS A 109 3.68 -5.69 5.81
CA HIS A 109 3.89 -7.02 5.26
C HIS A 109 5.32 -7.20 4.72
N MET A 110 5.81 -6.27 3.90
CA MET A 110 7.18 -6.32 3.37
C MET A 110 8.22 -6.45 4.48
N LEU A 111 8.07 -5.67 5.55
CA LEU A 111 8.96 -5.72 6.70
C LEU A 111 8.86 -7.07 7.43
N ALA A 112 7.64 -7.63 7.56
CA ALA A 112 7.39 -8.92 8.21
C ALA A 112 8.07 -10.09 7.48
N ILE A 113 8.09 -10.06 6.14
CA ILE A 113 8.75 -11.08 5.31
C ILE A 113 10.23 -10.78 5.02
N GLY A 114 10.80 -9.74 5.66
CA GLY A 114 12.23 -9.45 5.59
C GLY A 114 12.69 -8.72 4.35
N VAL A 115 11.81 -8.09 3.58
CA VAL A 115 12.17 -7.25 2.43
C VAL A 115 13.09 -6.11 2.86
N ARG A 116 14.17 -5.90 2.11
CA ARG A 116 15.14 -4.81 2.34
C ARG A 116 15.18 -3.80 1.21
N THR A 117 14.72 -4.20 0.03
CA THR A 117 14.68 -3.32 -1.15
C THR A 117 13.38 -3.56 -1.90
N CYS A 118 12.69 -2.49 -2.25
CA CYS A 118 11.50 -2.55 -3.07
C CYS A 118 11.57 -1.60 -4.26
N VAL A 119 10.82 -1.93 -5.30
CA VAL A 119 10.67 -1.09 -6.50
C VAL A 119 9.20 -0.89 -6.83
N GLN A 120 8.87 0.27 -7.42
CA GLN A 120 7.52 0.57 -7.90
C GLN A 120 7.57 1.49 -9.12
N ASP A 121 6.53 1.43 -9.98
CA ASP A 121 6.41 2.20 -11.23
C ASP A 121 5.28 3.25 -11.18
N SER A 122 5.03 3.87 -10.04
CA SER A 122 4.01 4.90 -9.90
C SER A 122 4.60 6.29 -9.65
N SER A 123 4.39 7.20 -10.57
CA SER A 123 4.70 8.63 -10.41
C SER A 123 3.65 9.42 -9.61
N GLY A 124 2.58 8.76 -9.15
CA GLY A 124 1.47 9.37 -8.43
C GLY A 124 1.51 9.11 -6.92
N ASN A 125 0.35 9.27 -6.30
CA ASN A 125 0.19 9.14 -4.85
C ASN A 125 0.61 7.76 -4.30
N ALA A 126 0.47 6.67 -5.07
CA ALA A 126 0.91 5.36 -4.61
C ALA A 126 2.45 5.26 -4.50
N GLY A 127 3.19 5.80 -5.49
CA GLY A 127 4.65 5.84 -5.42
C GLY A 127 5.14 6.75 -4.29
N ASN A 128 4.53 7.93 -4.13
CA ASN A 128 4.85 8.85 -3.04
C ASN A 128 4.61 8.20 -1.66
N SER A 129 3.47 7.56 -1.48
CA SER A 129 3.10 6.90 -0.23
C SER A 129 4.03 5.72 0.08
N VAL A 130 4.26 4.82 -0.89
CA VAL A 130 5.18 3.68 -0.69
C VAL A 130 6.60 4.16 -0.36
N ALA A 131 7.10 5.21 -1.02
CA ALA A 131 8.41 5.78 -0.71
C ALA A 131 8.51 6.25 0.75
N ALA A 132 7.49 6.98 1.23
CA ALA A 132 7.45 7.50 2.59
C ALA A 132 7.42 6.37 3.64
N TYR A 133 6.53 5.39 3.46
CA TYR A 133 6.39 4.27 4.40
C TYR A 133 7.60 3.31 4.35
N ALA A 134 8.18 3.07 3.17
CA ALA A 134 9.42 2.32 3.03
C ALA A 134 10.58 3.00 3.79
N ALA A 135 10.72 4.31 3.67
CA ALA A 135 11.71 5.08 4.44
C ALA A 135 11.48 4.94 5.95
N ARG A 136 10.23 5.04 6.41
CA ARG A 136 9.84 4.83 7.81
C ARG A 136 10.24 3.45 8.32
N ALA A 137 10.12 2.42 7.48
CA ALA A 137 10.45 1.02 7.80
C ALA A 137 11.94 0.68 7.59
N GLY A 138 12.78 1.59 7.11
CA GLY A 138 14.18 1.33 6.77
C GLY A 138 14.36 0.42 5.55
N ILE A 139 13.39 0.39 4.63
CA ILE A 139 13.42 -0.35 3.38
C ILE A 139 13.89 0.58 2.27
N ALA A 140 14.95 0.20 1.53
CA ALA A 140 15.39 0.95 0.37
C ALA A 140 14.32 0.92 -0.73
N CYS A 141 13.94 2.10 -1.27
CA CYS A 141 12.88 2.23 -2.25
C CYS A 141 13.39 2.87 -3.54
N GLU A 142 13.06 2.25 -4.67
CA GLU A 142 13.33 2.80 -6.00
C GLU A 142 12.02 2.98 -6.75
N ILE A 143 11.78 4.18 -7.29
CA ILE A 143 10.55 4.51 -8.01
C ILE A 143 10.88 4.80 -9.47
N TYR A 144 10.26 4.05 -10.36
CA TYR A 144 10.36 4.24 -11.81
C TYR A 144 9.22 5.15 -12.27
N VAL A 145 9.55 6.21 -13.00
CA VAL A 145 8.58 7.17 -13.50
C VAL A 145 8.78 7.42 -14.99
N PRO A 146 7.72 7.59 -15.77
CA PRO A 146 7.87 7.90 -17.19
C PRO A 146 8.43 9.31 -17.38
N GLU A 147 9.12 9.50 -18.50
CA GLU A 147 9.51 10.82 -18.98
C GLU A 147 8.29 11.75 -19.04
N GLY A 148 8.49 13.03 -18.72
CA GLY A 148 7.39 13.99 -18.60
C GLY A 148 6.66 13.99 -17.26
N THR A 149 7.03 13.13 -16.32
CA THR A 149 6.55 13.24 -14.92
C THR A 149 6.95 14.61 -14.36
N SER A 150 5.97 15.30 -13.77
CA SER A 150 6.19 16.63 -13.18
C SER A 150 7.36 16.63 -12.19
N PRO A 151 8.30 17.59 -12.30
CA PRO A 151 9.43 17.71 -11.38
C PRO A 151 9.00 17.77 -9.91
N LYS A 152 7.86 18.43 -9.60
CA LYS A 152 7.32 18.49 -8.24
C LYS A 152 7.01 17.11 -7.67
N LYS A 153 6.47 16.18 -8.50
CA LYS A 153 6.20 14.80 -8.08
C LYS A 153 7.48 14.01 -7.83
N ILE A 154 8.48 14.21 -8.69
CA ILE A 154 9.80 13.58 -8.53
C ILE A 154 10.43 14.06 -7.21
N THR A 155 10.52 15.37 -7.00
CA THR A 155 11.06 15.96 -5.77
C THR A 155 10.32 15.46 -4.52
N MET A 156 9.00 15.31 -4.59
CA MET A 156 8.18 14.80 -3.48
C MET A 156 8.58 13.36 -3.11
N ILE A 157 8.78 12.49 -4.11
CA ILE A 157 9.20 11.11 -3.91
C ILE A 157 10.64 11.06 -3.36
N GLU A 158 11.55 11.84 -3.94
CA GLU A 158 12.96 11.93 -3.53
C GLU A 158 13.12 12.49 -2.12
N SER A 159 12.23 13.39 -1.67
CA SER A 159 12.25 13.95 -0.32
C SER A 159 12.04 12.89 0.78
N HIS A 160 11.46 11.74 0.44
CA HIS A 160 11.36 10.57 1.31
C HIS A 160 12.60 9.68 1.28
N GLY A 161 13.65 10.03 0.51
CA GLY A 161 14.87 9.24 0.37
C GLY A 161 14.79 8.12 -0.67
N ALA A 162 13.71 8.02 -1.43
CA ALA A 162 13.62 7.06 -2.52
C ALA A 162 14.46 7.50 -3.73
N LYS A 163 15.07 6.53 -4.41
CA LYS A 163 15.76 6.76 -5.66
C LYS A 163 14.78 6.77 -6.82
N VAL A 164 14.72 7.87 -7.58
CA VAL A 164 13.85 7.99 -8.75
C VAL A 164 14.61 7.69 -10.04
N HIS A 165 14.02 6.84 -10.87
CA HIS A 165 14.50 6.51 -12.21
C HIS A 165 13.53 7.06 -13.25
N VAL A 166 13.96 8.04 -14.01
CA VAL A 166 13.17 8.58 -15.13
C VAL A 166 13.41 7.70 -16.36
N VAL A 167 12.36 7.06 -16.85
CA VAL A 167 12.40 6.16 -17.99
C VAL A 167 11.85 6.90 -19.22
N PRO A 168 12.61 6.99 -20.34
CA PRO A 168 12.12 7.57 -21.59
C PRO A 168 10.87 6.85 -22.12
N GLY A 169 9.93 7.61 -22.71
CA GLY A 169 8.76 7.06 -23.38
C GLY A 169 7.50 6.95 -22.52
N THR A 170 6.69 5.95 -22.80
CA THR A 170 5.33 5.82 -22.24
C THR A 170 5.33 5.25 -20.81
N ARG A 171 4.17 5.41 -20.14
CA ARG A 171 3.92 4.78 -18.83
C ARG A 171 4.03 3.24 -18.89
N ASP A 172 3.53 2.63 -19.97
CA ASP A 172 3.57 1.17 -20.12
C ASP A 172 5.01 0.67 -20.27
N HIS A 173 5.81 1.37 -21.09
CA HIS A 173 7.24 1.08 -21.20
C HIS A 173 7.98 1.25 -19.86
N CYS A 174 7.66 2.28 -19.10
CA CYS A 174 8.22 2.47 -17.76
C CYS A 174 7.89 1.30 -16.83
N ALA A 175 6.65 0.79 -16.89
CA ALA A 175 6.25 -0.38 -16.13
C ALA A 175 6.99 -1.66 -16.57
N ASP A 176 7.23 -1.83 -17.88
CA ASP A 176 8.00 -2.94 -18.42
C ASP A 176 9.45 -2.91 -17.94
N VAL A 177 10.10 -1.75 -17.98
CA VAL A 177 11.46 -1.54 -17.47
C VAL A 177 11.53 -1.85 -15.97
N CYS A 178 10.58 -1.36 -15.19
CA CYS A 178 10.51 -1.64 -13.75
C CYS A 178 10.39 -3.13 -13.49
N ARG A 179 9.50 -3.85 -14.17
CA ARG A 179 9.33 -5.31 -14.02
C ARG A 179 10.57 -6.10 -14.44
N ALA A 180 11.28 -5.66 -15.48
CA ALA A 180 12.55 -6.27 -15.87
C ALA A 180 13.59 -6.16 -14.74
N GLN A 181 13.68 -5.01 -14.09
CA GLN A 181 14.57 -4.81 -12.93
C GLN A 181 14.18 -5.67 -11.73
N VAL A 182 12.88 -5.87 -11.50
CA VAL A 182 12.41 -6.83 -10.47
C VAL A 182 12.91 -8.24 -10.75
N ALA A 183 12.73 -8.72 -11.98
CA ALA A 183 13.14 -10.06 -12.38
C ALA A 183 14.68 -10.25 -12.33
N GLU A 184 15.44 -9.23 -12.73
CA GLU A 184 16.90 -9.28 -12.75
C GLU A 184 17.52 -9.25 -11.35
N ARG A 185 16.96 -8.44 -10.45
CA ARG A 185 17.57 -8.13 -9.14
C ARG A 185 16.91 -8.86 -7.97
N GLY A 186 15.77 -9.53 -8.19
CA GLY A 186 14.99 -10.17 -7.13
C GLY A 186 14.41 -9.17 -6.11
N ALA A 187 14.25 -7.89 -6.50
CA ALA A 187 13.67 -6.88 -5.65
C ALA A 187 12.16 -7.11 -5.48
N TYR A 188 11.60 -6.70 -4.33
CA TYR A 188 10.16 -6.80 -4.13
C TYR A 188 9.41 -5.75 -4.97
N TYR A 189 8.43 -6.20 -5.77
CA TYR A 189 7.61 -5.31 -6.59
C TYR A 189 6.46 -4.73 -5.77
N ALA A 190 6.66 -3.54 -5.22
CA ALA A 190 5.71 -2.86 -4.34
C ALA A 190 4.58 -2.12 -5.09
N ASN A 191 4.23 -2.58 -6.30
CA ASN A 191 3.16 -1.96 -7.07
C ASN A 191 1.80 -2.28 -6.46
N HIS A 192 1.01 -1.25 -6.25
CA HIS A 192 -0.29 -1.30 -5.58
C HIS A 192 -1.35 -2.16 -6.31
N VAL A 193 -1.18 -2.40 -7.63
CA VAL A 193 -2.10 -3.24 -8.43
C VAL A 193 -1.87 -4.73 -8.19
N TYR A 194 -0.67 -5.12 -7.79
CA TYR A 194 -0.26 -6.51 -7.65
C TYR A 194 -0.16 -7.00 -6.21
N ASN A 195 -0.42 -6.12 -5.23
CA ASN A 195 -0.23 -6.44 -3.83
C ASN A 195 -1.55 -6.51 -3.05
N PRO A 196 -1.99 -7.71 -2.64
CA PRO A 196 -3.22 -7.87 -1.86
C PRO A 196 -3.22 -7.06 -0.56
N TYR A 197 -2.08 -6.95 0.11
CA TYR A 197 -1.95 -6.13 1.33
C TYR A 197 -2.20 -4.64 1.08
N PHE A 198 -1.87 -4.13 -0.11
CA PHE A 198 -2.22 -2.74 -0.43
C PHE A 198 -3.74 -2.56 -0.53
N TYR A 199 -4.42 -3.53 -1.13
CA TYR A 199 -5.88 -3.52 -1.19
C TYR A 199 -6.50 -3.67 0.19
N GLU A 200 -5.92 -4.50 1.06
CA GLU A 200 -6.38 -4.68 2.43
C GLU A 200 -6.47 -3.34 3.16
N GLY A 201 -5.42 -2.52 3.12
CA GLY A 201 -5.42 -1.20 3.74
C GLY A 201 -6.38 -0.20 3.12
N VAL A 202 -6.60 -0.26 1.79
CA VAL A 202 -7.47 0.71 1.08
C VAL A 202 -8.95 0.32 1.14
N ASN A 203 -9.26 -0.98 1.05
CA ASN A 203 -10.61 -1.47 0.84
C ASN A 203 -11.25 -2.10 2.08
N ASN A 204 -10.52 -2.17 3.21
CA ASN A 204 -11.06 -2.77 4.42
C ASN A 204 -12.42 -2.17 4.79
N PRO A 205 -13.47 -2.99 4.97
CA PRO A 205 -14.82 -2.52 5.26
C PRO A 205 -14.91 -1.64 6.50
N CYS A 206 -14.07 -1.91 7.51
CA CYS A 206 -14.02 -1.14 8.74
C CYS A 206 -13.62 0.32 8.50
N LEU A 207 -12.79 0.59 7.50
CA LEU A 207 -12.35 1.94 7.12
C LEU A 207 -13.46 2.73 6.40
N LYS A 208 -14.48 2.03 5.87
CA LYS A 208 -15.66 2.64 5.26
C LYS A 208 -16.75 2.96 6.28
N ALA A 209 -16.75 2.30 7.42
CA ALA A 209 -17.73 2.49 8.49
C ALA A 209 -17.46 3.72 9.39
N GLU A 210 -16.32 4.40 9.19
CA GLU A 210 -16.01 5.67 9.87
C GLU A 210 -16.70 6.90 9.26
N ALA A 211 -17.51 6.71 8.24
CA ALA A 211 -18.25 7.80 7.60
C ALA A 211 -19.67 7.95 8.16
#